data_e483f7a5fb42be4cd93795e1099ea811
#
_entry.id   e483f7a5fb42be4cd93795e1099ea811
#
_cell.length_a   1.000
_cell.length_b   1.000
_cell.length_c   1.000
_cell.angle_alpha   90.00
_cell.angle_beta   90.00
_cell.angle_gamma   90.00
#
_symmetry.space_group_name_H-M   'P 1'
#
loop_
_entity.id
_entity.type
_entity.pdbx_description
1 polymer ?
#
loop_
_entity_poly.entity_id
_entity_poly.type
_entity_poly.pdbx_seq_one_letter_code
_entity_poly.pdbx_strand_id
1 'polypeptide(L)'
;MPRKRKPLTEWQRQAKNFKERIRYSEKKGYRVSEHARYTLEHIKEYTAEELKGFTHEYIREIDSISEAQLIVENYRQFLKEFITPGETYESKGAHLLLAWFNSLLDTRSVRQVAEMVKRGLEENGLPDYSVKYREHDALAYIGKMQAWLPEDMRLSDEQVYNYAANQDEFDSGYDY
;
A
#
# COMPACT_ATOMS: atom_id res chain seq x y z
N MET A 1 20.34 -19.98 -47.25
CA MET A 1 19.03 -19.41 -46.83
C MET A 1 19.00 -19.32 -45.34
N PRO A 2 18.90 -18.15 -44.73
CA PRO A 2 18.69 -18.06 -43.28
C PRO A 2 17.33 -18.67 -42.94
N ARG A 3 17.34 -19.57 -41.97
CA ARG A 3 16.10 -20.17 -41.43
C ARG A 3 15.22 -19.05 -40.86
N LYS A 4 13.99 -18.87 -41.38
CA LYS A 4 13.02 -17.96 -40.79
C LYS A 4 12.75 -18.41 -39.34
N ARG A 5 13.04 -17.56 -38.37
CA ARG A 5 12.71 -17.83 -36.97
C ARG A 5 11.19 -17.95 -36.83
N LYS A 6 10.74 -19.04 -36.19
CA LYS A 6 9.31 -19.17 -35.85
C LYS A 6 8.87 -18.00 -34.98
N PRO A 7 7.67 -17.42 -35.20
CA PRO A 7 7.15 -16.39 -34.33
C PRO A 7 6.99 -16.92 -32.90
N LEU A 8 7.29 -16.06 -31.92
CA LEU A 8 7.11 -16.39 -30.50
C LEU A 8 5.62 -16.56 -30.18
N THR A 9 5.30 -17.53 -29.32
CA THR A 9 3.96 -17.65 -28.73
C THR A 9 3.70 -16.42 -27.84
N GLU A 10 2.42 -16.15 -27.53
CA GLU A 10 2.07 -15.05 -26.64
C GLU A 10 2.76 -15.19 -25.26
N TRP A 11 2.76 -16.40 -24.71
CA TRP A 11 3.45 -16.67 -23.46
C TRP A 11 4.95 -16.38 -23.54
N GLN A 12 5.62 -16.85 -24.61
CA GLN A 12 7.06 -16.60 -24.82
C GLN A 12 7.36 -15.11 -24.94
N ARG A 13 6.48 -14.35 -25.59
CA ARG A 13 6.60 -12.89 -25.73
C ARG A 13 6.50 -12.21 -24.37
N GLN A 14 5.49 -12.55 -23.59
CA GLN A 14 5.29 -11.96 -22.27
C GLN A 14 6.38 -12.36 -21.27
N ALA A 15 6.85 -13.60 -21.32
CA ALA A 15 8.00 -14.06 -20.52
C ALA A 15 9.27 -13.28 -20.84
N LYS A 16 9.54 -13.06 -22.13
CA LYS A 16 10.68 -12.26 -22.57
C LYS A 16 10.55 -10.81 -22.08
N ASN A 17 9.40 -10.19 -22.27
CA ASN A 17 9.14 -8.81 -21.83
C ASN A 17 9.28 -8.66 -20.31
N PHE A 18 8.79 -9.62 -19.55
CA PHE A 18 8.93 -9.65 -18.10
C PHE A 18 10.40 -9.69 -17.66
N LYS A 19 11.19 -10.57 -18.24
CA LYS A 19 12.63 -10.66 -17.99
C LYS A 19 13.37 -9.38 -18.36
N GLU A 20 13.01 -8.76 -19.47
CA GLU A 20 13.60 -7.48 -19.91
C GLU A 20 13.26 -6.34 -18.97
N ARG A 21 12.03 -6.29 -18.42
CA ARG A 21 11.63 -5.29 -17.41
C ARG A 21 12.43 -5.44 -16.12
N ILE A 22 12.68 -6.68 -15.68
CA ILE A 22 13.52 -6.94 -14.51
C ILE A 22 14.95 -6.45 -14.76
N ARG A 23 15.54 -6.82 -15.89
CA ARG A 23 16.90 -6.38 -16.27
C ARG A 23 17.00 -4.86 -16.36
N TYR A 24 16.00 -4.22 -16.95
CA TYR A 24 15.95 -2.76 -17.03
C TYR A 24 15.92 -2.12 -15.64
N SER A 25 15.10 -2.64 -14.73
CA SER A 25 15.02 -2.14 -13.36
C SER A 25 16.34 -2.29 -12.62
N GLU A 26 16.99 -3.44 -12.72
CA GLU A 26 18.31 -3.69 -12.12
C GLU A 26 19.38 -2.77 -12.70
N LYS A 27 19.40 -2.57 -14.03
CA LYS A 27 20.34 -1.69 -14.71
C LYS A 27 20.21 -0.24 -14.28
N LYS A 28 19.00 0.20 -13.96
CA LYS A 28 18.71 1.56 -13.45
C LYS A 28 18.98 1.70 -11.96
N GLY A 29 19.40 0.64 -11.28
CA GLY A 29 19.68 0.64 -9.85
C GLY A 29 18.44 0.47 -8.96
N TYR A 30 17.30 0.11 -9.54
CA TYR A 30 16.09 -0.18 -8.76
C TYR A 30 16.15 -1.58 -8.16
N ARG A 31 15.67 -1.69 -6.95
CA ARG A 31 15.53 -2.98 -6.30
C ARG A 31 14.28 -3.70 -6.83
N VAL A 32 14.46 -4.94 -7.26
CA VAL A 32 13.36 -5.78 -7.73
C VAL A 32 12.63 -6.38 -6.54
N SER A 33 11.30 -6.33 -6.54
CA SER A 33 10.47 -6.87 -5.47
C SER A 33 10.66 -8.38 -5.31
N GLU A 34 10.49 -8.90 -4.10
CA GLU A 34 10.55 -10.34 -3.84
C GLU A 34 9.50 -11.11 -4.64
N HIS A 35 8.32 -10.54 -4.83
CA HIS A 35 7.27 -11.14 -5.64
C HIS A 35 7.69 -11.28 -7.11
N ALA A 36 8.34 -10.28 -7.68
CA ALA A 36 8.87 -10.35 -9.04
C ALA A 36 10.00 -11.39 -9.16
N ARG A 37 10.88 -11.47 -8.17
CA ARG A 37 11.94 -12.47 -8.12
C ARG A 37 11.41 -13.90 -8.01
N TYR A 38 10.44 -14.11 -7.14
CA TYR A 38 9.75 -15.39 -7.02
C TYR A 38 9.09 -15.79 -8.34
N THR A 39 8.38 -14.87 -8.98
CA THR A 39 7.75 -15.10 -10.28
C THR A 39 8.79 -15.46 -11.36
N LEU A 40 9.93 -14.79 -11.35
CA LEU A 40 11.03 -15.10 -12.30
C LEU A 40 11.54 -16.53 -12.13
N GLU A 41 11.73 -16.97 -10.89
CA GLU A 41 12.19 -18.33 -10.57
C GLU A 41 11.17 -19.40 -10.96
N HIS A 42 9.88 -19.07 -10.89
CA HIS A 42 8.74 -19.96 -11.17
C HIS A 42 7.96 -19.54 -12.41
N ILE A 43 8.63 -18.90 -13.38
CA ILE A 43 7.99 -18.27 -14.52
C ILE A 43 7.08 -19.21 -15.34
N LYS A 44 7.39 -20.48 -15.39
CA LYS A 44 6.61 -21.48 -16.13
C LYS A 44 5.23 -21.75 -15.52
N GLU A 45 5.02 -21.42 -14.25
CA GLU A 45 3.76 -21.59 -13.54
C GLU A 45 2.78 -20.43 -13.77
N TYR A 46 3.23 -19.36 -14.41
CA TYR A 46 2.46 -18.14 -14.64
C TYR A 46 1.91 -18.06 -16.06
N THR A 47 0.69 -17.54 -16.20
CA THR A 47 0.07 -17.29 -17.50
C THR A 47 0.66 -16.05 -18.18
N ALA A 48 0.44 -15.93 -19.50
CA ALA A 48 0.86 -14.73 -20.24
C ALA A 48 0.23 -13.46 -19.68
N GLU A 49 -1.03 -13.49 -19.28
CA GLU A 49 -1.71 -12.32 -18.68
C GLU A 49 -1.14 -11.92 -17.32
N GLU A 50 -0.84 -12.91 -16.47
CA GLU A 50 -0.19 -12.66 -15.17
C GLU A 50 1.17 -11.99 -15.35
N LEU A 51 1.99 -12.47 -16.29
CA LEU A 51 3.29 -11.88 -16.61
C LEU A 51 3.18 -10.47 -17.19
N LYS A 52 2.18 -10.23 -18.04
CA LYS A 52 1.90 -8.90 -18.60
C LYS A 52 1.51 -7.90 -17.51
N GLY A 53 0.85 -8.33 -16.44
CA GLY A 53 0.46 -7.51 -15.31
C GLY A 53 1.62 -6.99 -14.47
N PHE A 54 2.83 -7.55 -14.61
CA PHE A 54 4.04 -7.05 -13.95
C PHE A 54 4.59 -5.84 -14.71
N THR A 55 4.01 -4.68 -14.49
CA THR A 55 4.51 -3.40 -15.01
C THR A 55 5.85 -3.04 -14.37
N HIS A 56 6.57 -2.08 -14.95
CA HIS A 56 7.82 -1.56 -14.34
C HIS A 56 7.62 -1.09 -12.91
N GLU A 57 6.52 -0.42 -12.63
CA GLU A 57 6.19 0.07 -11.28
C GLU A 57 5.92 -1.07 -10.29
N TYR A 58 5.27 -2.12 -10.76
CA TYR A 58 4.96 -3.29 -9.94
C TYR A 58 6.21 -4.15 -9.64
N ILE A 59 7.16 -4.18 -10.56
CA ILE A 59 8.44 -4.91 -10.40
C ILE A 59 9.34 -4.21 -9.38
N ARG A 60 9.30 -2.88 -9.32
CA ARG A 60 10.11 -2.10 -8.39
C ARG A 60 9.63 -2.27 -6.97
N GLU A 61 10.55 -2.64 -6.10
CA GLU A 61 10.35 -2.39 -4.68
C GLU A 61 10.52 -0.89 -4.42
N ILE A 62 9.86 -0.36 -3.38
CA ILE A 62 10.13 0.99 -2.90
C ILE A 62 11.61 1.04 -2.53
N ASP A 63 12.39 1.81 -3.29
CA ASP A 63 13.85 1.68 -3.38
C ASP A 63 14.62 2.05 -2.12
N SER A 64 14.04 2.89 -1.26
CA SER A 64 14.72 3.31 -0.06
C SER A 64 13.77 3.41 1.12
N ILE A 65 14.30 3.20 2.31
CA ILE A 65 13.58 3.49 3.55
C ILE A 65 13.14 4.95 3.58
N SER A 66 13.96 5.86 3.04
CA SER A 66 13.64 7.28 2.96
C SER A 66 12.42 7.57 2.09
N GLU A 67 12.29 6.91 0.93
CA GLU A 67 11.11 7.04 0.06
C GLU A 67 9.85 6.48 0.75
N ALA A 68 9.97 5.31 1.37
CA ALA A 68 8.88 4.71 2.13
C ALA A 68 8.43 5.63 3.28
N GLN A 69 9.36 6.19 4.03
CA GLN A 69 9.07 7.16 5.10
C GLN A 69 8.38 8.40 4.56
N LEU A 70 8.79 8.91 3.41
CA LEU A 70 8.16 10.08 2.78
C LEU A 70 6.71 9.80 2.38
N ILE A 71 6.44 8.66 1.77
CA ILE A 71 5.07 8.25 1.41
C ILE A 71 4.19 8.16 2.65
N VAL A 72 4.67 7.49 3.68
CA VAL A 72 3.96 7.30 4.95
C VAL A 72 3.72 8.64 5.66
N GLU A 73 4.72 9.49 5.75
CA GLU A 73 4.63 10.77 6.44
C GLU A 73 3.69 11.74 5.71
N ASN A 74 3.72 11.79 4.38
CA ASN A 74 2.81 12.60 3.59
C ASN A 74 1.35 12.17 3.78
N TYR A 75 1.10 10.86 3.79
CA TYR A 75 -0.25 10.33 4.02
C TYR A 75 -0.73 10.59 5.45
N ARG A 76 0.13 10.38 6.44
CA ARG A 76 -0.16 10.67 7.84
C ARG A 76 -0.49 12.13 8.06
N GLN A 77 0.29 13.03 7.46
CA GLN A 77 0.06 14.48 7.52
C GLN A 77 -1.30 14.84 6.91
N PHE A 78 -1.64 14.23 5.78
CA PHE A 78 -2.95 14.41 5.17
C PHE A 78 -4.09 13.98 6.11
N LEU A 79 -3.97 12.81 6.77
CA LEU A 79 -4.97 12.35 7.74
C LEU A 79 -5.08 13.29 8.95
N LYS A 80 -3.98 13.86 9.39
CA LYS A 80 -3.99 14.86 10.48
C LYS A 80 -4.74 16.13 10.10
N GLU A 81 -4.65 16.57 8.86
CA GLU A 81 -5.35 17.75 8.36
C GLU A 81 -6.88 17.60 8.34
N PHE A 82 -7.37 16.34 8.37
CA PHE A 82 -8.79 16.06 8.58
C PHE A 82 -9.29 16.44 9.96
N ILE A 83 -8.39 16.53 10.95
CA ILE A 83 -8.74 16.86 12.31
C ILE A 83 -8.54 18.36 12.50
N THR A 84 -9.64 19.13 12.42
CA THR A 84 -9.59 20.57 12.66
C THR A 84 -9.50 20.84 14.16
N PRO A 85 -8.61 21.73 14.64
CA PRO A 85 -8.55 22.10 16.05
C PRO A 85 -9.92 22.60 16.56
N GLY A 86 -10.41 22.03 17.66
CA GLY A 86 -11.69 22.35 18.27
C GLY A 86 -12.88 21.50 17.84
N GLU A 87 -12.76 20.65 16.82
CA GLU A 87 -13.83 19.75 16.33
C GLU A 87 -13.72 18.33 16.91
N THR A 88 -13.50 18.17 18.20
CA THR A 88 -13.18 16.86 18.81
C THR A 88 -14.31 15.83 18.75
N TYR A 89 -15.56 16.24 18.67
CA TYR A 89 -16.71 15.31 18.67
C TYR A 89 -17.32 15.05 17.31
N GLU A 90 -17.13 15.95 16.35
CA GLU A 90 -17.74 15.87 15.03
C GLU A 90 -16.89 15.12 14.01
N SER A 91 -15.61 14.86 14.31
CA SER A 91 -14.66 14.24 13.39
C SER A 91 -14.29 12.80 13.79
N LYS A 92 -15.26 12.03 14.25
CA LYS A 92 -15.05 10.64 14.70
C LYS A 92 -14.39 9.74 13.65
N GLY A 93 -14.81 9.88 12.38
CA GLY A 93 -14.23 9.12 11.28
C GLY A 93 -12.76 9.49 11.06
N ALA A 94 -12.40 10.77 11.12
CA ALA A 94 -11.02 11.22 11.01
C ALA A 94 -10.13 10.68 12.13
N HIS A 95 -10.62 10.65 13.35
CA HIS A 95 -9.91 10.05 14.48
C HIS A 95 -9.67 8.55 14.29
N LEU A 96 -10.65 7.82 13.78
CA LEU A 96 -10.50 6.40 13.46
C LEU A 96 -9.47 6.17 12.37
N LEU A 97 -9.45 6.98 11.31
CA LEU A 97 -8.45 6.90 10.25
C LEU A 97 -7.04 7.11 10.79
N LEU A 98 -6.84 8.13 11.60
CA LEU A 98 -5.54 8.43 12.18
C LEU A 98 -5.10 7.34 13.16
N ALA A 99 -6.00 6.87 14.03
CA ALA A 99 -5.73 5.79 14.96
C ALA A 99 -5.35 4.49 14.23
N TRP A 100 -6.09 4.12 13.20
CA TRP A 100 -5.78 2.99 12.35
C TRP A 100 -4.38 3.10 11.74
N PHE A 101 -4.08 4.23 11.13
CA PHE A 101 -2.80 4.42 10.46
C PHE A 101 -1.62 4.42 11.44
N ASN A 102 -1.76 5.08 12.59
CA ASN A 102 -0.75 5.05 13.65
C ASN A 102 -0.53 3.64 14.20
N SER A 103 -1.60 2.85 14.37
CA SER A 103 -1.49 1.45 14.79
C SER A 103 -0.72 0.60 13.79
N LEU A 104 -0.95 0.80 12.48
CA LEU A 104 -0.17 0.13 11.44
C LEU A 104 1.31 0.51 11.52
N LEU A 105 1.62 1.79 11.71
CA LEU A 105 3.00 2.28 11.82
C LEU A 105 3.72 1.70 13.04
N ASP A 106 3.02 1.51 14.15
CA ASP A 106 3.59 0.93 15.37
C ASP A 106 3.85 -0.58 15.28
N THR A 107 3.09 -1.28 14.43
CA THR A 107 3.06 -2.75 14.41
C THR A 107 3.51 -3.37 13.09
N ARG A 108 3.68 -2.59 12.03
CA ARG A 108 4.06 -3.05 10.70
C ARG A 108 5.30 -2.32 10.21
N SER A 109 6.03 -2.93 9.27
CA SER A 109 7.19 -2.26 8.68
C SER A 109 6.76 -1.06 7.84
N VAL A 110 7.60 -0.03 7.82
CA VAL A 110 7.36 1.19 7.02
C VAL A 110 7.16 0.85 5.53
N ARG A 111 7.90 -0.11 5.01
CA ARG A 111 7.78 -0.54 3.62
C ARG A 111 6.42 -1.18 3.32
N GLN A 112 5.92 -2.02 4.21
CA GLN A 112 4.60 -2.64 4.04
C GLN A 112 3.49 -1.59 4.06
N VAL A 113 3.56 -0.64 4.98
CA VAL A 113 2.59 0.45 5.09
C VAL A 113 2.67 1.37 3.87
N ALA A 114 3.88 1.71 3.42
CA ALA A 114 4.08 2.54 2.22
C ALA A 114 3.51 1.88 0.95
N GLU A 115 3.71 0.58 0.76
CA GLU A 115 3.12 -0.17 -0.36
C GLU A 115 1.60 -0.16 -0.31
N MET A 116 1.01 -0.37 0.85
CA MET A 116 -0.43 -0.27 1.05
C MET A 116 -0.95 1.12 0.68
N VAL A 117 -0.31 2.18 1.17
CA VAL A 117 -0.68 3.56 0.87
C VAL A 117 -0.60 3.83 -0.62
N LYS A 118 0.51 3.50 -1.25
CA LYS A 118 0.74 3.72 -2.67
C LYS A 118 -0.35 3.06 -3.53
N ARG A 119 -0.59 1.78 -3.31
CA ARG A 119 -1.57 1.01 -4.08
C ARG A 119 -3.01 1.37 -3.71
N GLY A 120 -3.27 1.56 -2.44
CA GLY A 120 -4.57 1.95 -1.96
C GLY A 120 -5.01 3.30 -2.51
N LEU A 121 -4.12 4.27 -2.61
CA LEU A 121 -4.41 5.58 -3.19
C LEU A 121 -4.65 5.50 -4.71
N GLU A 122 -3.92 4.66 -5.42
CA GLU A 122 -4.14 4.45 -6.86
C GLU A 122 -5.54 3.90 -7.13
N GLU A 123 -6.03 2.98 -6.30
CA GLU A 123 -7.33 2.34 -6.48
C GLU A 123 -8.49 3.12 -5.86
N ASN A 124 -8.33 3.63 -4.65
CA ASN A 124 -9.41 4.21 -3.85
C ASN A 124 -9.35 5.75 -3.78
N GLY A 125 -8.19 6.33 -4.07
CA GLY A 125 -7.95 7.75 -3.86
C GLY A 125 -7.84 8.14 -2.39
N LEU A 126 -7.81 9.43 -2.14
CA LEU A 126 -7.83 10.00 -0.80
C LEU A 126 -9.24 9.86 -0.19
N PRO A 127 -9.36 9.76 1.15
CA PRO A 127 -10.67 9.72 1.77
C PRO A 127 -11.44 11.02 1.48
N ASP A 128 -12.72 10.90 1.16
CA ASP A 128 -13.56 12.07 0.91
C ASP A 128 -14.03 12.73 2.21
N TYR A 129 -14.64 13.90 2.09
CA TYR A 129 -15.04 14.71 3.23
C TYR A 129 -16.09 14.03 4.13
N SER A 130 -16.94 13.16 3.58
CA SER A 130 -17.96 12.43 4.34
C SER A 130 -17.36 11.49 5.38
N VAL A 131 -16.20 10.93 5.08
CA VAL A 131 -15.45 10.02 5.97
C VAL A 131 -15.07 10.70 7.29
N LYS A 132 -14.82 12.01 7.27
CA LYS A 132 -14.46 12.80 8.45
C LYS A 132 -15.49 12.69 9.58
N TYR A 133 -16.77 12.67 9.23
CA TYR A 133 -17.87 12.73 10.19
C TYR A 133 -18.53 11.37 10.47
N ARG A 134 -18.35 10.41 9.58
CA ARG A 134 -19.08 9.13 9.62
C ARG A 134 -18.13 7.98 9.92
N GLU A 135 -18.26 7.40 11.10
CA GLU A 135 -17.45 6.23 11.51
C GLU A 135 -17.59 5.06 10.53
N HIS A 136 -18.80 4.79 10.08
CA HIS A 136 -19.07 3.70 9.14
C HIS A 136 -18.32 3.88 7.80
N ASP A 137 -18.32 5.10 7.27
CA ASP A 137 -17.60 5.41 6.03
C ASP A 137 -16.08 5.33 6.23
N ALA A 138 -15.59 5.74 7.40
CA ALA A 138 -14.18 5.60 7.75
C ALA A 138 -13.75 4.13 7.80
N LEU A 139 -14.53 3.27 8.46
CA LEU A 139 -14.25 1.84 8.52
C LEU A 139 -14.31 1.17 7.15
N ALA A 140 -15.25 1.57 6.30
CA ALA A 140 -15.33 1.09 4.92
C ALA A 140 -14.09 1.48 4.10
N TYR A 141 -13.64 2.71 4.22
CA TYR A 141 -12.40 3.20 3.59
C TYR A 141 -11.17 2.43 4.10
N ILE A 142 -11.05 2.25 5.40
CA ILE A 142 -9.97 1.46 6.03
C ILE A 142 -9.93 0.04 5.44
N GLY A 143 -11.08 -0.61 5.31
CA GLY A 143 -11.18 -1.95 4.73
C GLY A 143 -10.67 -2.01 3.29
N LYS A 144 -10.98 -1.02 2.48
CA LYS A 144 -10.51 -0.91 1.09
C LYS A 144 -9.00 -0.71 1.02
N MET A 145 -8.44 0.15 1.86
CA MET A 145 -7.00 0.38 1.93
C MET A 145 -6.25 -0.85 2.39
N GLN A 146 -6.73 -1.53 3.43
CA GLN A 146 -6.10 -2.73 3.99
C GLN A 146 -6.18 -3.95 3.06
N ALA A 147 -7.02 -3.93 2.03
CA ALA A 147 -7.05 -4.99 1.03
C ALA A 147 -5.68 -5.22 0.36
N TRP A 148 -4.79 -4.22 0.39
CA TRP A 148 -3.41 -4.29 -0.09
C TRP A 148 -2.41 -4.83 0.93
N LEU A 149 -2.84 -5.13 2.15
CA LEU A 149 -2.05 -5.85 3.15
C LEU A 149 -2.42 -7.35 3.13
N PRO A 150 -1.47 -8.24 3.47
CA PRO A 150 -1.81 -9.63 3.78
C PRO A 150 -2.91 -9.70 4.84
N GLU A 151 -3.77 -10.70 4.74
CA GLU A 151 -4.97 -10.82 5.59
C GLU A 151 -4.64 -10.84 7.09
N ASP A 152 -3.56 -11.51 7.47
CA ASP A 152 -3.06 -11.58 8.85
C ASP A 152 -2.46 -10.27 9.38
N MET A 153 -2.20 -9.31 8.49
CA MET A 153 -1.66 -7.98 8.85
C MET A 153 -2.73 -6.89 8.93
N ARG A 154 -3.98 -7.21 8.59
CA ARG A 154 -5.10 -6.27 8.63
C ARG A 154 -5.61 -6.10 10.06
N LEU A 155 -6.03 -4.89 10.39
CA LEU A 155 -6.69 -4.60 11.66
C LEU A 155 -8.20 -4.81 11.52
N SER A 156 -8.82 -5.44 12.53
CA SER A 156 -10.27 -5.51 12.64
C SER A 156 -10.83 -4.16 13.10
N ASP A 157 -12.12 -3.94 12.88
CA ASP A 157 -12.80 -2.73 13.37
C ASP A 157 -12.64 -2.58 14.88
N GLU A 158 -12.75 -3.67 15.64
CA GLU A 158 -12.56 -3.68 17.09
C GLU A 158 -11.15 -3.23 17.49
N GLN A 159 -10.12 -3.70 16.78
CA GLN A 159 -8.74 -3.29 17.03
C GLN A 159 -8.52 -1.80 16.76
N VAL A 160 -9.14 -1.26 15.71
CA VAL A 160 -9.08 0.18 15.41
C VAL A 160 -9.76 0.99 16.51
N TYR A 161 -10.95 0.59 16.97
CA TYR A 161 -11.65 1.26 18.07
C TYR A 161 -10.87 1.22 19.37
N ASN A 162 -10.29 0.08 19.70
CA ASN A 162 -9.50 -0.08 20.94
C ASN A 162 -8.24 0.79 20.90
N TYR A 163 -7.58 0.89 19.76
CA TYR A 163 -6.41 1.75 19.62
C TYR A 163 -6.78 3.23 19.75
N ALA A 164 -7.88 3.65 19.14
CA ALA A 164 -8.38 5.02 19.25
C ALA A 164 -8.74 5.37 20.71
N ALA A 165 -9.41 4.49 21.42
CA ALA A 165 -9.75 4.67 22.83
C ALA A 165 -8.50 4.79 23.72
N ASN A 166 -7.49 3.98 23.50
CA ASN A 166 -6.23 4.03 24.26
C ASN A 166 -5.44 5.31 23.97
N GLN A 167 -5.49 5.85 22.76
CA GLN A 167 -4.86 7.12 22.43
C GLN A 167 -5.54 8.29 23.12
N ASP A 168 -6.87 8.31 23.18
CA ASP A 168 -7.62 9.35 23.89
C ASP A 168 -7.30 9.37 25.38
N GLU A 169 -7.15 8.22 26.01
CA GLU A 169 -6.69 8.11 27.40
C GLU A 169 -5.27 8.64 27.60
N PHE A 170 -4.39 8.38 26.64
CA PHE A 170 -2.99 8.84 26.70
C PHE A 170 -2.89 10.35 26.52
N ASP A 171 -3.60 10.92 25.55
CA ASP A 171 -3.62 12.36 25.29
C ASP A 171 -4.27 13.14 26.45
N SER A 172 -5.30 12.60 27.09
CA SER A 172 -5.92 13.21 28.28
C SER A 172 -5.03 13.22 29.50
N GLY A 173 -4.00 12.38 29.58
CA GLY A 173 -3.01 12.33 30.65
C GLY A 173 -1.92 13.41 30.60
N TYR A 174 -1.83 14.18 29.54
CA TYR A 174 -0.82 15.22 29.32
C TYR A 174 -1.33 16.67 29.52
N ASP A 175 -2.58 16.85 29.87
CA ASP A 175 -3.14 18.15 30.22
C ASP A 175 -2.72 18.56 31.65
N TYR A 176 -1.46 18.90 31.79
CA TYR A 176 -0.96 19.61 32.94
C TYR A 176 -0.27 20.88 32.53
#